data_02fb4fafca54320fa47aa485f76f3500
#
_entry.id   02fb4fafca54320fa47aa485f76f3500
#
_cell.length_a   1.000
_cell.length_b   1.000
_cell.length_c   1.000
_cell.angle_alpha   90.00
_cell.angle_beta   90.00
_cell.angle_gamma   90.00
#
_symmetry.space_group_name_H-M   'P 1'
#
loop_
_entity.id
_entity.type
_entity.pdbx_description
1 polymer ?
#
loop_
_entity_poly.entity_id
_entity_poly.type
_entity_poly.pdbx_seq_one_letter_code
_entity_poly.pdbx_strand_id
1 'polypeptide(L)'
;MKHKLYHAMIALCIGMLFAACSVRPLEQAEPVVSAAESTEASFSWESPVESETDQPLPNMLYARDKLFISTGRKAILTCGTADGNITSVTAPNQEPSKNGQANFGSVGADYVSAAEHAMAVEIDGIYILFLTPGWTEYQGQYFSEEELSPDTLKWLDNYYNLSEEEQLAISYIPAELIPQEEPPLVTETK
;
A
#
# COMPACT_ATOMS: atom_id res chain seq x y z
N MET A 1 -46.56 -17.42 -7.91
CA MET A 1 -46.47 -17.97 -9.28
C MET A 1 -45.76 -16.95 -10.15
N LYS A 2 -44.51 -17.22 -10.56
CA LYS A 2 -43.79 -16.82 -11.77
C LYS A 2 -42.29 -16.85 -11.49
N HIS A 3 -41.79 -18.05 -11.22
CA HIS A 3 -40.40 -18.43 -11.52
C HIS A 3 -40.45 -19.02 -12.92
N LYS A 4 -39.53 -18.62 -13.77
CA LYS A 4 -38.90 -19.30 -14.92
C LYS A 4 -38.61 -18.26 -15.98
N LEU A 5 -37.37 -18.06 -16.22
CA LEU A 5 -36.68 -17.90 -17.51
C LEU A 5 -35.46 -17.00 -17.36
N TYR A 6 -34.32 -17.60 -17.14
CA TYR A 6 -33.01 -17.10 -17.63
C TYR A 6 -31.97 -18.24 -17.52
N HIS A 7 -32.29 -19.32 -18.25
CA HIS A 7 -31.26 -20.29 -18.65
C HIS A 7 -31.32 -20.38 -20.17
N ALA A 8 -30.46 -19.69 -20.85
CA ALA A 8 -30.01 -19.97 -22.22
C ALA A 8 -29.22 -18.78 -22.77
N MET A 9 -27.93 -18.80 -22.67
CA MET A 9 -27.00 -18.31 -23.69
C MET A 9 -25.56 -18.42 -23.17
N ILE A 10 -25.12 -19.66 -23.03
CA ILE A 10 -23.70 -20.02 -23.02
C ILE A 10 -23.57 -21.07 -24.11
N ALA A 11 -23.12 -20.69 -25.24
CA ALA A 11 -22.39 -21.53 -26.18
C ALA A 11 -21.85 -20.71 -27.35
N LEU A 12 -20.63 -20.95 -27.68
CA LEU A 12 -19.97 -20.67 -28.95
C LEU A 12 -19.08 -19.41 -29.01
N CYS A 13 -17.81 -19.61 -28.72
CA CYS A 13 -16.72 -19.19 -29.59
C CYS A 13 -15.44 -19.92 -29.16
N ILE A 14 -15.33 -21.19 -29.56
CA ILE A 14 -14.05 -21.89 -29.69
C ILE A 14 -13.65 -21.69 -31.15
N GLY A 15 -12.53 -21.13 -31.43
CA GLY A 15 -11.98 -20.98 -32.77
C GLY A 15 -10.57 -20.43 -32.74
N MET A 16 -9.63 -21.28 -32.62
CA MET A 16 -8.37 -21.42 -33.39
C MET A 16 -7.69 -20.12 -33.86
N LEU A 17 -6.41 -20.00 -33.50
CA LEU A 17 -5.37 -19.91 -34.56
C LEU A 17 -3.98 -20.13 -33.97
N PHE A 18 -3.40 -21.27 -34.35
CA PHE A 18 -1.96 -21.57 -34.29
C PHE A 18 -1.26 -20.82 -35.44
N ALA A 19 -0.16 -20.17 -35.19
CA ALA A 19 0.89 -19.87 -36.17
C ALA A 19 2.16 -19.48 -35.39
N ALA A 20 3.05 -20.35 -35.36
CA ALA A 20 4.24 -20.59 -36.17
C ALA A 20 5.51 -20.02 -35.51
N CYS A 21 6.28 -20.97 -34.98
CA CYS A 21 7.70 -20.86 -34.69
C CYS A 21 8.48 -20.38 -35.90
N SER A 22 9.38 -19.42 -35.73
CA SER A 22 10.54 -19.24 -36.62
C SER A 22 11.80 -19.24 -35.77
N VAL A 23 12.43 -20.40 -35.82
CA VAL A 23 13.82 -20.61 -35.39
C VAL A 23 14.73 -20.04 -36.46
N ARG A 24 15.65 -19.15 -36.12
CA ARG A 24 16.80 -18.78 -36.97
C ARG A 24 18.06 -19.40 -36.41
N PRO A 25 18.90 -20.02 -37.28
CA PRO A 25 20.12 -20.69 -36.86
C PRO A 25 21.28 -19.73 -36.57
N LEU A 26 22.14 -20.19 -35.68
CA LEU A 26 23.47 -19.64 -35.41
C LEU A 26 24.31 -19.54 -36.66
N GLU A 27 24.94 -18.41 -36.88
CA GLU A 27 26.10 -18.30 -37.76
C GLU A 27 27.36 -18.02 -36.91
N GLN A 28 28.21 -18.98 -36.93
CA GLN A 28 29.51 -19.07 -36.31
C GLN A 28 30.52 -18.34 -37.21
N ALA A 29 31.26 -17.35 -36.68
CA ALA A 29 32.46 -16.85 -37.34
C ALA A 29 33.59 -16.77 -36.31
N GLU A 30 34.60 -17.53 -36.56
CA GLU A 30 35.85 -17.68 -35.83
C GLU A 30 36.82 -16.49 -35.97
N PRO A 31 37.98 -16.51 -35.26
CA PRO A 31 38.61 -15.31 -34.70
C PRO A 31 39.73 -14.75 -35.59
N VAL A 32 39.90 -13.43 -35.56
CA VAL A 32 41.11 -12.81 -36.05
C VAL A 32 41.92 -12.27 -34.89
N VAL A 33 43.02 -12.96 -34.63
CA VAL A 33 44.09 -12.51 -33.76
C VAL A 33 44.87 -11.39 -34.46
N SER A 34 44.99 -10.20 -33.90
CA SER A 34 46.06 -9.26 -34.21
C SER A 34 46.51 -8.56 -32.94
N ALA A 35 47.81 -8.53 -32.83
CA ALA A 35 48.60 -8.18 -31.66
C ALA A 35 48.70 -6.67 -31.38
N ALA A 36 48.89 -6.39 -30.09
CA ALA A 36 49.70 -5.33 -29.46
C ALA A 36 49.41 -3.86 -29.81
N GLU A 37 48.90 -3.13 -28.80
CA GLU A 37 49.63 -1.93 -28.34
C GLU A 37 49.23 -1.59 -26.91
N SER A 38 50.25 -1.50 -26.06
CA SER A 38 50.17 -1.17 -24.67
C SER A 38 49.88 0.32 -24.52
N THR A 39 48.70 0.63 -23.95
CA THR A 39 48.47 1.98 -23.41
C THR A 39 47.95 1.82 -22.01
N GLU A 40 48.76 2.19 -21.03
CA GLU A 40 48.40 2.31 -19.64
C GLU A 40 47.29 3.35 -19.50
N ALA A 41 46.05 2.90 -19.50
CA ALA A 41 44.92 3.70 -19.07
C ALA A 41 44.70 3.45 -17.58
N SER A 42 45.01 4.48 -16.81
CA SER A 42 44.65 4.62 -15.40
C SER A 42 43.22 4.21 -15.17
N PHE A 43 43.01 3.01 -14.65
CA PHE A 43 41.68 2.50 -14.27
C PHE A 43 41.34 3.10 -12.93
N SER A 44 40.63 4.23 -12.97
CA SER A 44 39.96 4.79 -11.80
C SER A 44 38.85 3.83 -11.40
N TRP A 45 38.99 3.20 -10.25
CA TRP A 45 37.90 2.48 -9.56
C TRP A 45 36.88 3.50 -9.02
N GLU A 46 36.07 4.03 -9.88
CA GLU A 46 34.77 4.48 -9.40
C GLU A 46 33.96 3.22 -9.12
N SER A 47 33.93 2.85 -7.84
CA SER A 47 32.98 1.85 -7.35
C SER A 47 31.60 2.28 -7.82
N PRO A 48 30.82 1.40 -8.47
CA PRO A 48 29.40 1.63 -8.60
C PRO A 48 28.88 1.77 -7.18
N VAL A 49 28.30 2.92 -6.87
CA VAL A 49 27.46 3.05 -5.69
C VAL A 49 26.26 2.14 -5.96
N GLU A 50 26.41 0.86 -5.57
CA GLU A 50 25.28 -0.03 -5.39
C GLU A 50 24.53 0.48 -4.18
N SER A 51 23.63 1.38 -4.43
CA SER A 51 22.59 1.70 -3.47
C SER A 51 21.33 2.04 -4.23
N GLU A 52 20.57 1.00 -4.44
CA GLU A 52 19.12 1.11 -4.27
C GLU A 52 18.69 -0.33 -4.10
N THR A 53 18.34 -0.68 -2.87
CA THR A 53 17.72 -1.95 -2.56
C THR A 53 16.50 -2.08 -3.46
N ASP A 54 16.56 -3.03 -4.38
CA ASP A 54 15.49 -3.38 -5.34
C ASP A 54 14.30 -4.03 -4.60
N GLN A 55 14.16 -3.72 -3.30
CA GLN A 55 13.07 -4.22 -2.47
C GLN A 55 11.86 -3.30 -2.56
N PRO A 56 10.67 -3.86 -2.73
CA PRO A 56 9.46 -3.08 -2.73
C PRO A 56 9.27 -2.36 -1.38
N LEU A 57 8.89 -1.11 -1.45
CA LEU A 57 8.44 -0.35 -0.30
C LEU A 57 7.05 -0.83 0.14
N PRO A 58 6.60 -0.54 1.37
CA PRO A 58 5.20 -0.74 1.73
C PRO A 58 4.29 0.02 0.76
N ASN A 59 3.04 -0.41 0.64
CA ASN A 59 2.06 0.32 -0.17
C ASN A 59 1.86 1.73 0.36
N MET A 60 2.02 2.73 -0.50
CA MET A 60 1.95 4.15 -0.16
C MET A 60 1.06 4.91 -1.13
N LEU A 61 0.33 5.87 -0.61
CA LEU A 61 -0.45 6.84 -1.36
C LEU A 61 -0.03 8.25 -0.94
N TYR A 62 0.23 9.12 -1.90
CA TYR A 62 0.37 10.56 -1.65
C TYR A 62 -0.94 11.25 -2.00
N ALA A 63 -1.58 11.85 -1.00
CA ALA A 63 -2.86 12.54 -1.16
C ALA A 63 -2.95 13.69 -0.15
N ARG A 64 -3.66 14.77 -0.50
CA ARG A 64 -3.83 15.94 0.37
C ARG A 64 -2.51 16.50 0.90
N ASP A 65 -1.47 16.48 0.03
CA ASP A 65 -0.10 16.93 0.31
C ASP A 65 0.59 16.16 1.48
N LYS A 66 0.12 14.95 1.75
CA LYS A 66 0.67 14.05 2.77
C LYS A 66 0.94 12.66 2.19
N LEU A 67 1.93 11.99 2.74
CA LEU A 67 2.20 10.58 2.47
C LEU A 67 1.39 9.73 3.44
N PHE A 68 0.70 8.72 2.92
CA PHE A 68 -0.03 7.72 3.69
C PHE A 68 0.56 6.35 3.40
N ILE A 69 0.81 5.57 4.45
CA ILE A 69 1.42 4.23 4.39
C ILE A 69 0.38 3.20 4.82
N SER A 70 0.29 2.11 4.07
CA SER A 70 -0.63 1.02 4.36
C SER A 70 -0.33 0.36 5.69
N THR A 71 -1.36 0.14 6.49
CA THR A 71 -1.28 -0.68 7.70
C THR A 71 -1.55 -2.16 7.43
N GLY A 72 -1.99 -2.53 6.21
CA GLY A 72 -2.48 -3.86 5.88
C GLY A 72 -3.83 -4.23 6.51
N ARG A 73 -4.39 -3.37 7.34
CA ARG A 73 -5.65 -3.61 8.07
C ARG A 73 -6.85 -3.02 7.31
N LYS A 74 -8.02 -3.64 7.49
CA LYS A 74 -9.27 -3.09 6.96
C LYS A 74 -9.61 -1.77 7.64
N ALA A 75 -10.04 -0.80 6.86
CA ALA A 75 -10.52 0.47 7.40
C ALA A 75 -11.93 0.32 7.97
N ILE A 76 -12.18 0.95 9.11
CA ILE A 76 -13.53 1.13 9.65
C ILE A 76 -14.08 2.41 9.03
N LEU A 77 -15.00 2.27 8.07
CA LEU A 77 -15.63 3.41 7.39
C LEU A 77 -17.07 3.56 7.83
N THR A 78 -17.45 4.76 8.20
CA THR A 78 -18.84 5.21 8.16
C THR A 78 -19.13 5.72 6.75
N CYS A 79 -20.15 5.23 6.07
CA CYS A 79 -20.57 5.55 4.69
C CYS A 79 -20.08 6.92 4.17
N GLY A 80 -19.36 6.93 3.03
CA GLY A 80 -18.87 8.16 2.42
C GLY A 80 -18.77 8.04 0.89
N THR A 81 -18.76 9.18 0.23
CA THR A 81 -18.34 9.32 -1.17
C THR A 81 -16.81 9.29 -1.22
N ALA A 82 -16.24 8.77 -2.29
CA ALA A 82 -14.80 8.86 -2.52
C ALA A 82 -14.34 10.32 -2.53
N ASP A 83 -13.26 10.61 -1.81
CA ASP A 83 -12.62 11.93 -1.80
C ASP A 83 -11.69 12.13 -3.01
N GLY A 84 -11.33 11.03 -3.66
CA GLY A 84 -10.51 11.03 -4.86
C GLY A 84 -10.20 9.62 -5.33
N ASN A 85 -9.39 9.53 -6.37
CA ASN A 85 -8.93 8.27 -6.93
C ASN A 85 -7.43 8.31 -7.25
N ILE A 86 -6.81 7.14 -7.36
CA ILE A 86 -5.42 7.02 -7.82
C ILE A 86 -5.35 7.45 -9.28
N THR A 87 -4.58 8.49 -9.57
CA THR A 87 -4.41 9.07 -10.90
C THR A 87 -3.13 8.62 -11.61
N SER A 88 -2.14 8.15 -10.84
CA SER A 88 -0.88 7.61 -11.37
C SER A 88 -0.23 6.63 -10.40
N VAL A 89 0.60 5.73 -10.94
CA VAL A 89 1.32 4.73 -10.15
C VAL A 89 2.82 4.85 -10.44
N THR A 90 3.64 4.82 -9.41
CA THR A 90 5.11 4.71 -9.49
C THR A 90 5.56 3.25 -9.46
N ALA A 91 6.86 3.01 -9.57
CA ALA A 91 7.42 1.68 -9.31
C ALA A 91 7.23 1.29 -7.82
N PRO A 92 7.10 -0.01 -7.49
CA PRO A 92 6.88 -0.46 -6.11
C PRO A 92 7.99 -0.08 -5.12
N ASN A 93 9.19 0.18 -5.61
CA ASN A 93 10.34 0.64 -4.83
C ASN A 93 10.53 2.16 -4.83
N GLN A 94 9.54 2.91 -5.34
CA GLN A 94 9.59 4.37 -5.44
C GLN A 94 8.47 5.01 -4.62
N GLU A 95 8.84 5.95 -3.76
CA GLU A 95 7.90 6.74 -2.97
C GLU A 95 7.07 7.68 -3.87
N PRO A 96 5.73 7.69 -3.73
CA PRO A 96 4.86 8.64 -4.44
C PRO A 96 5.05 10.05 -3.88
N SER A 97 5.00 11.06 -4.77
CA SER A 97 5.28 12.46 -4.41
C SER A 97 4.27 13.46 -4.93
N LYS A 98 3.19 13.01 -5.57
CA LYS A 98 2.15 13.88 -6.14
C LYS A 98 0.78 13.40 -5.70
N ASN A 99 -0.14 14.34 -5.45
CA ASN A 99 -1.52 14.01 -5.09
C ASN A 99 -2.16 13.03 -6.09
N GLY A 100 -2.77 11.98 -5.56
CA GLY A 100 -3.34 10.88 -6.33
C GLY A 100 -2.31 9.89 -6.87
N GLN A 101 -1.06 9.93 -6.44
CA GLN A 101 -0.02 8.99 -6.84
C GLN A 101 0.17 7.89 -5.77
N ALA A 102 0.30 6.65 -6.22
CA ALA A 102 0.57 5.49 -5.37
C ALA A 102 1.74 4.66 -5.93
N ASN A 103 2.38 3.82 -5.11
CA ASN A 103 3.38 2.83 -5.56
C ASN A 103 2.80 1.42 -5.69
N PHE A 104 1.48 1.28 -5.66
CA PHE A 104 0.75 0.02 -5.72
C PHE A 104 -0.57 0.18 -6.48
N GLY A 105 -1.24 -0.94 -6.75
CA GLY A 105 -2.59 -0.97 -7.30
C GLY A 105 -2.70 -0.51 -8.74
N SER A 106 -3.82 0.09 -9.08
CA SER A 106 -4.14 0.57 -10.41
C SER A 106 -4.74 1.97 -10.40
N VAL A 107 -4.56 2.69 -11.50
CA VAL A 107 -5.23 3.97 -11.74
C VAL A 107 -6.75 3.76 -11.71
N GLY A 108 -7.46 4.65 -11.00
CA GLY A 108 -8.90 4.63 -10.85
C GLY A 108 -9.40 4.05 -9.52
N ALA A 109 -8.53 3.41 -8.71
CA ALA A 109 -8.92 2.96 -7.37
C ALA A 109 -9.28 4.14 -6.48
N ASP A 110 -10.40 4.02 -5.78
CA ASP A 110 -10.93 5.09 -4.94
C ASP A 110 -10.24 5.16 -3.57
N TYR A 111 -10.17 6.36 -3.02
CA TYR A 111 -9.79 6.56 -1.63
C TYR A 111 -10.75 7.52 -0.92
N VAL A 112 -10.90 7.30 0.39
CA VAL A 112 -11.79 8.06 1.29
C VAL A 112 -10.99 8.51 2.49
N SER A 113 -11.16 9.76 2.90
CA SER A 113 -10.57 10.28 4.14
C SER A 113 -11.30 9.68 5.34
N ALA A 114 -10.60 8.92 6.17
CA ALA A 114 -11.14 8.40 7.41
C ALA A 114 -10.95 9.42 8.56
N ALA A 115 -9.83 10.17 8.53
CA ALA A 115 -9.52 11.26 9.43
C ALA A 115 -8.44 12.17 8.82
N GLU A 116 -7.96 13.18 9.54
CA GLU A 116 -6.89 14.06 9.06
C GLU A 116 -5.60 13.31 8.72
N HIS A 117 -5.27 12.28 9.50
CA HIS A 117 -4.05 11.47 9.38
C HIS A 117 -4.33 10.05 8.88
N ALA A 118 -5.55 9.79 8.40
CA ALA A 118 -5.99 8.47 7.98
C ALA A 118 -6.75 8.52 6.65
N MET A 119 -6.41 7.57 5.78
CA MET A 119 -7.02 7.37 4.49
C MET A 119 -7.44 5.90 4.35
N ALA A 120 -8.59 5.65 3.80
CA ALA A 120 -9.01 4.32 3.40
C ALA A 120 -8.89 4.21 1.88
N VAL A 121 -8.15 3.24 1.39
CA VAL A 121 -7.90 3.04 -0.04
C VAL A 121 -8.49 1.71 -0.48
N GLU A 122 -9.23 1.72 -1.57
CA GLU A 122 -9.81 0.51 -2.13
C GLU A 122 -8.71 -0.34 -2.80
N ILE A 123 -8.57 -1.57 -2.32
CA ILE A 123 -7.66 -2.58 -2.87
C ILE A 123 -8.45 -3.87 -2.99
N ASP A 124 -8.62 -4.39 -4.21
CA ASP A 124 -9.36 -5.62 -4.49
C ASP A 124 -10.79 -5.64 -3.89
N GLY A 125 -11.49 -4.50 -3.92
CA GLY A 125 -12.84 -4.35 -3.40
C GLY A 125 -12.93 -4.24 -1.88
N ILE A 126 -11.80 -4.06 -1.19
CA ILE A 126 -11.73 -3.89 0.27
C ILE A 126 -11.02 -2.57 0.57
N TYR A 127 -11.58 -1.79 1.48
CA TYR A 127 -10.91 -0.59 1.96
C TYR A 127 -9.86 -0.94 3.01
N ILE A 128 -8.61 -0.62 2.72
CA ILE A 128 -7.45 -0.80 3.60
C ILE A 128 -7.11 0.55 4.24
N LEU A 129 -6.79 0.53 5.52
CA LEU A 129 -6.38 1.71 6.28
C LEU A 129 -4.93 2.08 5.97
N PHE A 130 -4.73 3.34 5.64
CA PHE A 130 -3.43 3.99 5.46
C PHE A 130 -3.30 5.13 6.45
N LEU A 131 -2.15 5.28 7.06
CA LEU A 131 -1.86 6.34 8.05
C LEU A 131 -0.67 7.18 7.61
N THR A 132 -0.66 8.45 8.00
CA THR A 132 0.56 9.25 7.88
C THR A 132 1.64 8.75 8.85
N PRO A 133 2.95 8.86 8.53
CA PRO A 133 4.02 8.51 9.45
C PRO A 133 3.85 9.17 10.83
N GLY A 134 4.15 8.41 11.89
CA GLY A 134 4.01 8.89 13.27
C GLY A 134 2.58 8.85 13.81
N TRP A 135 1.66 8.20 13.11
CA TRP A 135 0.28 7.99 13.56
C TRP A 135 -0.10 6.53 13.61
N THR A 136 -0.88 6.19 14.62
CA THR A 136 -1.46 4.85 14.79
C THR A 136 -2.96 4.94 15.00
N GLU A 137 -3.63 3.79 14.99
CA GLU A 137 -5.08 3.71 15.16
C GLU A 137 -5.42 2.59 16.14
N TYR A 138 -6.42 2.79 16.97
CA TYR A 138 -7.02 1.76 17.80
C TYR A 138 -8.53 1.96 17.85
N GLN A 139 -9.29 0.95 17.42
CA GLN A 139 -10.76 0.92 17.40
C GLN A 139 -11.41 2.16 16.75
N GLY A 140 -10.84 2.62 15.62
CA GLY A 140 -11.34 3.77 14.87
C GLY A 140 -10.94 5.13 15.42
N GLN A 141 -10.10 5.17 16.45
CA GLN A 141 -9.49 6.38 16.98
C GLN A 141 -8.04 6.49 16.54
N TYR A 142 -7.58 7.70 16.29
CA TYR A 142 -6.26 7.98 15.75
C TYR A 142 -5.42 8.70 16.78
N PHE A 143 -4.19 8.23 16.99
CA PHE A 143 -3.27 8.72 18.00
C PHE A 143 -1.94 9.11 17.38
N SER A 144 -1.34 10.21 17.84
CA SER A 144 0.05 10.50 17.54
C SER A 144 0.95 9.53 18.31
N GLU A 145 1.90 8.88 17.61
CA GLU A 145 2.86 7.97 18.25
C GLU A 145 3.75 8.70 19.26
N GLU A 146 3.97 10.00 19.07
CA GLU A 146 4.74 10.84 19.99
C GLU A 146 4.04 11.05 21.35
N GLU A 147 2.71 10.94 21.38
CA GLU A 147 1.90 11.10 22.60
C GLU A 147 1.70 9.79 23.37
N LEU A 148 2.09 8.65 22.77
CA LEU A 148 1.97 7.32 23.36
C LEU A 148 3.27 6.87 23.99
N SER A 149 3.18 6.17 25.12
CA SER A 149 4.34 5.54 25.72
C SER A 149 4.89 4.39 24.85
N PRO A 150 6.20 4.09 24.94
CA PRO A 150 6.78 2.94 24.23
C PRO A 150 6.11 1.61 24.57
N ASP A 151 5.60 1.46 25.79
CA ASP A 151 4.87 0.25 26.22
C ASP A 151 3.51 0.15 25.53
N THR A 152 2.81 1.26 25.32
CA THR A 152 1.55 1.33 24.57
C THR A 152 1.76 1.02 23.09
N LEU A 153 2.80 1.60 22.47
CA LEU A 153 3.15 1.29 21.07
C LEU A 153 3.48 -0.19 20.88
N LYS A 154 4.26 -0.78 21.78
CA LYS A 154 4.55 -2.22 21.78
C LYS A 154 3.31 -3.07 21.99
N TRP A 155 2.39 -2.61 22.84
CA TRP A 155 1.11 -3.28 23.05
C TRP A 155 0.27 -3.28 21.77
N LEU A 156 0.18 -2.15 21.06
CA LEU A 156 -0.51 -2.01 19.77
C LEU A 156 0.07 -2.95 18.70
N ASP A 157 1.40 -3.00 18.59
CA ASP A 157 2.07 -3.90 17.65
C ASP A 157 1.70 -5.37 17.95
N ASN A 158 1.76 -5.79 19.21
CA ASN A 158 1.34 -7.12 19.60
C ASN A 158 -0.14 -7.37 19.33
N TYR A 159 -1.02 -6.41 19.64
CA TYR A 159 -2.46 -6.51 19.46
C TYR A 159 -2.82 -6.77 18.00
N TYR A 160 -2.23 -6.03 17.06
CA TYR A 160 -2.52 -6.21 15.65
C TYR A 160 -1.90 -7.45 15.00
N ASN A 161 -0.98 -8.12 15.69
CA ASN A 161 -0.45 -9.42 15.29
C ASN A 161 -1.30 -10.60 15.78
N LEU A 162 -2.31 -10.36 16.62
CA LEU A 162 -3.25 -11.38 17.10
C LEU A 162 -4.36 -11.63 16.06
N SER A 163 -4.94 -12.83 16.10
CA SER A 163 -6.18 -13.14 15.40
C SER A 163 -7.36 -12.34 15.96
N GLU A 164 -8.44 -12.17 15.17
CA GLU A 164 -9.66 -11.48 15.62
C GLU A 164 -10.24 -12.08 16.92
N GLU A 165 -10.18 -13.41 17.07
CA GLU A 165 -10.65 -14.10 18.28
C GLU A 165 -9.79 -13.76 19.51
N GLU A 166 -8.46 -13.73 19.34
CA GLU A 166 -7.53 -13.34 20.39
C GLU A 166 -7.65 -11.87 20.77
N GLN A 167 -7.88 -10.98 19.80
CA GLN A 167 -8.13 -9.55 20.02
C GLN A 167 -9.37 -9.34 20.88
N LEU A 168 -10.46 -10.11 20.63
CA LEU A 168 -11.69 -10.05 21.44
C LEU A 168 -11.50 -10.59 22.87
N ALA A 169 -10.53 -11.47 23.09
CA ALA A 169 -10.24 -12.04 24.40
C ALA A 169 -9.36 -11.15 25.29
N ILE A 170 -8.81 -10.04 24.74
CA ILE A 170 -7.97 -9.12 25.49
C ILE A 170 -8.79 -8.41 26.57
N SER A 171 -8.30 -8.49 27.82
CA SER A 171 -8.93 -7.86 28.98
C SER A 171 -8.23 -6.60 29.46
N TYR A 172 -7.03 -6.31 28.96
CA TYR A 172 -6.25 -5.14 29.32
C TYR A 172 -6.03 -4.23 28.12
N ILE A 173 -6.41 -2.96 28.25
CA ILE A 173 -6.17 -1.90 27.27
C ILE A 173 -5.36 -0.82 27.97
N PRO A 174 -4.25 -0.33 27.38
CA PRO A 174 -3.53 0.83 27.92
C PRO A 174 -4.45 2.04 28.11
N ALA A 175 -4.29 2.75 29.23
CA ALA A 175 -5.15 3.89 29.55
C ALA A 175 -5.06 5.03 28.52
N GLU A 176 -3.94 5.16 27.84
CA GLU A 176 -3.70 6.15 26.77
C GLU A 176 -4.59 5.93 25.55
N LEU A 177 -5.07 4.70 25.31
CA LEU A 177 -5.96 4.35 24.21
C LEU A 177 -7.44 4.41 24.56
N ILE A 178 -7.77 4.70 25.83
CA ILE A 178 -9.15 4.83 26.29
C ILE A 178 -9.58 6.29 26.10
N PRO A 179 -10.71 6.54 25.39
CA PRO A 179 -11.22 7.91 25.26
C PRO A 179 -11.40 8.56 26.65
N GLN A 180 -10.79 9.72 26.81
CA GLN A 180 -11.08 10.55 27.98
C GLN A 180 -12.47 11.16 27.77
N GLU A 181 -13.43 10.80 28.59
CA GLU A 181 -14.72 11.51 28.63
C GLU A 181 -14.42 13.00 28.99
N GLU A 182 -14.72 13.91 28.07
CA GLU A 182 -14.65 15.32 28.41
C GLU A 182 -15.58 15.59 29.60
N PRO A 183 -15.08 16.20 30.67
CA PRO A 183 -15.95 16.54 31.81
C PRO A 183 -17.11 17.41 31.30
N PRO A 184 -18.37 17.16 31.76
CA PRO A 184 -19.51 17.89 31.30
C PRO A 184 -19.28 19.40 31.50
N LEU A 185 -19.46 20.16 30.40
CA LEU A 185 -19.38 21.63 30.44
C LEU A 185 -20.30 22.13 31.56
N VAL A 186 -19.71 22.56 32.66
CA VAL A 186 -20.45 23.25 33.75
C VAL A 186 -20.85 24.61 33.21
N THR A 187 -22.07 24.70 32.67
CA THR A 187 -22.69 26.00 32.36
C THR A 187 -22.91 26.72 33.67
N GLU A 188 -22.00 27.62 34.04
CA GLU A 188 -22.26 28.58 35.10
C GLU A 188 -23.44 29.46 34.65
N THR A 189 -24.62 29.16 35.16
CA THR A 189 -25.78 30.04 35.05
C THR A 189 -25.54 31.24 35.99
N LYS A 190 -25.35 32.41 35.39
CA LYS A 190 -25.16 33.70 36.07
C LYS A 190 -26.51 34.41 36.23
#